data_09034174e426f74aa1e0080e2f59380a
#
_entry.id   09034174e426f74aa1e0080e2f59380a
#
_cell.length_a   1.000
_cell.length_b   1.000
_cell.length_c   1.000
_cell.angle_alpha   90.00
_cell.angle_beta   90.00
_cell.angle_gamma   90.00
#
_symmetry.space_group_name_H-M   'P 1'
#
loop_
_entity.id
_entity.type
_entity.pdbx_description
1 polymer ?
#
loop_
_entity_poly.entity_id
_entity_poly.type
_entity_poly.pdbx_seq_one_letter_code
_entity_poly.pdbx_strand_id
1 'polypeptide(L)'
;MTYPNSDQAEAFLAGQPVDHLYHPQTGRLTTEGEALIATAMDLIQAACWTTTEAHGFHEENGEPRNFGLVTSLLHSEVSEALESWRKDEPPLWFNDKQTEGKHPDPYNPDGSIRKAEGIFAEFADVLIRLGDSSEELQRAGANASLAEAVIYKMRYNHTRPYKHGKIA
;
A
#
# COMPACT_ATOMS: atom_id res chain seq x y z
N MET A 1 -9.04 -15.77 -14.93
CA MET A 1 -8.66 -14.35 -15.17
C MET A 1 -7.26 -14.36 -15.73
N THR A 2 -7.06 -13.89 -16.94
CA THR A 2 -5.72 -13.67 -17.49
C THR A 2 -5.23 -12.33 -16.94
N TYR A 3 -4.19 -12.37 -16.13
CA TYR A 3 -3.48 -11.15 -15.75
C TYR A 3 -2.87 -10.52 -17.03
N PRO A 4 -2.82 -9.17 -17.11
CA PRO A 4 -2.13 -8.52 -18.22
C PRO A 4 -0.70 -9.05 -18.29
N ASN A 5 -0.20 -9.32 -19.50
CA ASN A 5 1.20 -9.67 -19.68
C ASN A 5 2.09 -8.48 -19.26
N SER A 6 3.39 -8.71 -19.07
CA SER A 6 4.34 -7.68 -18.62
C SER A 6 4.25 -6.39 -19.43
N ASP A 7 4.09 -6.48 -20.75
CA ASP A 7 4.03 -5.32 -21.64
C ASP A 7 2.78 -4.47 -21.45
N GLN A 8 1.63 -5.09 -21.12
CA GLN A 8 0.40 -4.39 -20.81
C GLN A 8 0.45 -3.74 -19.42
N ALA A 9 1.08 -4.40 -18.45
CA ALA A 9 1.31 -3.82 -17.13
C ALA A 9 2.31 -2.65 -17.19
N GLU A 10 3.39 -2.78 -17.97
CA GLU A 10 4.33 -1.69 -18.20
C GLU A 10 3.70 -0.51 -18.93
N ALA A 11 2.88 -0.76 -19.96
CA ALA A 11 2.16 0.31 -20.66
C ALA A 11 1.12 1.00 -19.77
N PHE A 12 0.49 0.28 -18.86
CA PHE A 12 -0.42 0.86 -17.86
C PHE A 12 0.34 1.63 -16.78
N LEU A 13 1.47 1.11 -16.30
CA LEU A 13 2.35 1.74 -15.31
C LEU A 13 3.19 2.89 -15.88
N ALA A 14 3.46 2.92 -17.20
CA ALA A 14 4.09 4.04 -17.89
C ALA A 14 3.25 5.34 -17.90
N GLY A 15 2.06 5.25 -17.34
CA GLY A 15 1.38 6.36 -16.72
C GLY A 15 0.75 7.36 -17.68
N GLN A 16 -0.53 7.57 -17.55
CA GLN A 16 -1.16 8.85 -17.92
C GLN A 16 -0.42 9.98 -17.18
N PRO A 17 -0.12 11.11 -17.85
CA PRO A 17 0.50 12.24 -17.16
C PRO A 17 -0.38 12.66 -15.99
N VAL A 18 0.15 12.60 -14.78
CA VAL A 18 -0.57 12.99 -13.55
C VAL A 18 -0.34 14.45 -13.17
N ASP A 19 0.42 15.19 -13.98
CA ASP A 19 0.83 16.57 -13.71
C ASP A 19 -0.34 17.55 -13.55
N HIS A 20 -1.51 17.22 -14.09
CA HIS A 20 -2.74 18.01 -13.93
C HIS A 20 -3.47 17.73 -12.60
N LEU A 21 -3.10 16.68 -11.89
CA LEU A 21 -3.74 16.24 -10.64
C LEU A 21 -3.12 16.89 -9.40
N TYR A 22 -1.98 17.54 -9.55
CA TYR A 22 -1.30 18.26 -8.46
C TYR A 22 -0.48 19.43 -9.00
N HIS A 23 -0.10 20.34 -8.12
CA HIS A 23 0.79 21.45 -8.44
C HIS A 23 2.26 21.01 -8.29
N PRO A 24 3.03 20.89 -9.38
CA PRO A 24 4.38 20.28 -9.34
C PRO A 24 5.35 20.96 -8.38
N GLN A 25 5.20 22.28 -8.15
CA GLN A 25 6.10 23.05 -7.28
C GLN A 25 5.79 22.88 -5.80
N THR A 26 4.56 22.51 -5.44
CA THR A 26 4.11 22.44 -4.05
C THR A 26 3.64 21.08 -3.62
N GLY A 27 3.33 20.17 -4.56
CA GLY A 27 2.69 18.89 -4.31
C GLY A 27 1.23 18.99 -3.86
N ARG A 28 0.62 20.19 -3.91
CA ARG A 28 -0.79 20.36 -3.54
C ARG A 28 -1.70 19.71 -4.58
N LEU A 29 -2.57 18.84 -4.13
CA LEU A 29 -3.55 18.19 -4.99
C LEU A 29 -4.57 19.20 -5.56
N THR A 30 -5.01 18.95 -6.78
CA THR A 30 -6.22 19.54 -7.35
C THR A 30 -7.45 18.80 -6.85
N THR A 31 -8.64 19.33 -7.07
CA THR A 31 -9.90 18.64 -6.73
C THR A 31 -10.01 17.29 -7.44
N GLU A 32 -9.56 17.23 -8.68
CA GLU A 32 -9.54 15.98 -9.45
C GLU A 32 -8.53 14.99 -8.89
N GLY A 33 -7.34 15.46 -8.48
CA GLY A 33 -6.34 14.62 -7.82
C GLY A 33 -6.82 14.06 -6.48
N GLU A 34 -7.54 14.86 -5.69
CA GLU A 34 -8.16 14.37 -4.45
C GLU A 34 -9.24 13.31 -4.72
N ALA A 35 -10.09 13.51 -5.74
CA ALA A 35 -11.10 12.53 -6.12
C ALA A 35 -10.48 11.22 -6.60
N LEU A 36 -9.39 11.30 -7.37
CA LEU A 36 -8.67 10.10 -7.82
C LEU A 36 -8.03 9.34 -6.64
N ILE A 37 -7.41 10.05 -5.69
CA ILE A 37 -6.86 9.43 -4.48
C ILE A 37 -7.97 8.76 -3.68
N ALA A 38 -9.12 9.41 -3.49
CA ALA A 38 -10.24 8.81 -2.78
C ALA A 38 -10.66 7.49 -3.44
N THR A 39 -10.90 7.51 -4.75
CA THR A 39 -11.29 6.32 -5.51
C THR A 39 -10.24 5.20 -5.42
N ALA A 40 -8.95 5.54 -5.56
CA ALA A 40 -7.87 4.56 -5.48
C ALA A 40 -7.75 3.94 -4.08
N MET A 41 -7.89 4.75 -3.04
CA MET A 41 -7.85 4.27 -1.66
C MET A 41 -9.04 3.37 -1.32
N ASP A 42 -10.24 3.73 -1.75
CA ASP A 42 -11.44 2.90 -1.56
C ASP A 42 -11.30 1.55 -2.30
N LEU A 43 -10.73 1.56 -3.51
CA LEU A 43 -10.45 0.33 -4.26
C LEU A 43 -9.43 -0.56 -3.53
N ILE A 44 -8.32 0.01 -3.07
CA ILE A 44 -7.29 -0.72 -2.31
C ILE A 44 -7.91 -1.33 -1.05
N GLN A 45 -8.66 -0.53 -0.30
CA GLN A 45 -9.32 -0.95 0.94
C GLN A 45 -10.26 -2.14 0.70
N ALA A 46 -11.16 -2.04 -0.28
CA ALA A 46 -12.09 -3.10 -0.63
C ALA A 46 -11.37 -4.37 -1.13
N ALA A 47 -10.33 -4.23 -1.95
CA ALA A 47 -9.55 -5.36 -2.47
C ALA A 47 -8.78 -6.07 -1.35
N CYS A 48 -8.14 -5.32 -0.44
CA CYS A 48 -7.40 -5.88 0.70
C CYS A 48 -8.33 -6.66 1.61
N TRP A 49 -9.46 -6.06 2.01
CA TRP A 49 -10.47 -6.73 2.83
C TRP A 49 -10.94 -8.03 2.19
N THR A 50 -11.37 -7.98 0.93
CA THR A 50 -11.90 -9.16 0.24
C THR A 50 -10.86 -10.29 0.14
N THR A 51 -9.59 -9.93 -0.06
CA THR A 51 -8.51 -10.91 -0.12
C THR A 51 -8.24 -11.54 1.24
N THR A 52 -8.14 -10.74 2.30
CA THR A 52 -7.88 -11.24 3.66
C THR A 52 -9.05 -12.05 4.20
N GLU A 53 -10.29 -11.65 3.90
CA GLU A 53 -11.49 -12.41 4.24
C GLU A 53 -11.49 -13.78 3.55
N ALA A 54 -11.20 -13.84 2.24
CA ALA A 54 -11.13 -15.09 1.49
C ALA A 54 -10.04 -16.06 1.98
N HIS A 55 -9.02 -15.55 2.68
CA HIS A 55 -7.94 -16.34 3.27
C HIS A 55 -8.16 -16.64 4.77
N GLY A 56 -9.33 -16.28 5.33
CA GLY A 56 -9.71 -16.60 6.70
C GLY A 56 -8.99 -15.77 7.78
N PHE A 57 -8.50 -14.58 7.46
CA PHE A 57 -7.85 -13.71 8.42
C PHE A 57 -8.82 -12.91 9.31
N HIS A 58 -10.11 -12.94 8.99
CA HIS A 58 -11.14 -12.33 9.82
C HIS A 58 -11.84 -13.40 10.69
N GLU A 59 -12.18 -13.03 11.92
CA GLU A 59 -12.81 -13.94 12.87
C GLU A 59 -14.17 -14.42 12.37
N GLU A 60 -14.43 -15.73 12.44
CA GLU A 60 -15.68 -16.33 11.98
C GLU A 60 -16.92 -15.87 12.78
N ASN A 61 -16.73 -15.41 14.00
CA ASN A 61 -17.80 -14.95 14.89
C ASN A 61 -18.14 -13.46 14.73
N GLY A 62 -17.50 -12.76 13.80
CA GLY A 62 -17.78 -11.34 13.51
C GLY A 62 -17.27 -10.35 14.56
N GLU A 63 -16.47 -10.79 15.53
CA GLU A 63 -15.82 -9.89 16.45
C GLU A 63 -14.64 -9.18 15.79
N PRO A 64 -14.46 -7.86 16.02
CA PRO A 64 -13.31 -7.14 15.49
C PRO A 64 -12.00 -7.72 16.00
N ARG A 65 -10.99 -7.75 15.15
CA ARG A 65 -9.65 -8.16 15.55
C ARG A 65 -9.09 -7.27 16.65
N ASN A 66 -8.20 -7.82 17.47
CA ASN A 66 -7.51 -7.03 18.49
C ASN A 66 -6.65 -5.94 17.82
N PHE A 67 -7.05 -4.68 18.01
CA PHE A 67 -6.39 -3.53 17.37
C PHE A 67 -4.91 -3.40 17.78
N GLY A 68 -4.55 -3.81 18.99
CA GLY A 68 -3.15 -3.85 19.43
C GLY A 68 -2.33 -4.86 18.61
N LEU A 69 -2.89 -6.03 18.30
CA LEU A 69 -2.25 -7.01 17.42
C LEU A 69 -2.10 -6.46 16.01
N VAL A 70 -3.16 -5.88 15.45
CA VAL A 70 -3.12 -5.25 14.12
C VAL A 70 -2.02 -4.18 14.03
N THR A 71 -1.92 -3.32 15.04
CA THR A 71 -0.89 -2.28 15.12
C THR A 71 0.52 -2.88 15.25
N SER A 72 0.68 -3.96 16.02
CA SER A 72 1.96 -4.65 16.16
C SER A 72 2.42 -5.27 14.84
N LEU A 73 1.50 -5.83 14.06
CA LEU A 73 1.81 -6.38 12.74
C LEU A 73 2.21 -5.27 11.74
N LEU A 74 1.59 -4.09 11.79
CA LEU A 74 2.03 -2.94 11.00
C LEU A 74 3.47 -2.52 11.35
N HIS A 75 3.83 -2.52 12.65
CA HIS A 75 5.20 -2.24 13.07
C HIS A 75 6.19 -3.31 12.60
N SER A 76 5.78 -4.58 12.52
CA SER A 76 6.60 -5.67 11.97
C SER A 76 7.01 -5.38 10.54
N GLU A 77 6.07 -5.06 9.65
CA GLU A 77 6.36 -4.76 8.25
C GLU A 77 7.34 -3.58 8.09
N VAL A 78 7.14 -2.52 8.88
CA VAL A 78 8.09 -1.38 8.88
C VAL A 78 9.48 -1.81 9.35
N SER A 79 9.57 -2.74 10.30
CA SER A 79 10.84 -3.27 10.80
C SER A 79 11.51 -4.18 9.76
N GLU A 80 10.74 -4.96 9.01
CA GLU A 80 11.22 -5.82 7.91
C GLU A 80 11.77 -4.97 6.75
N ALA A 81 11.12 -3.85 6.42
CA ALA A 81 11.66 -2.87 5.47
C ALA A 81 13.03 -2.33 5.92
N LEU A 82 13.18 -2.02 7.22
CA LEU A 82 14.48 -1.58 7.79
C LEU A 82 15.54 -2.69 7.72
N GLU A 83 15.16 -3.94 7.95
CA GLU A 83 16.08 -5.08 7.83
C GLU A 83 16.54 -5.29 6.38
N SER A 84 15.64 -5.19 5.40
CA SER A 84 15.98 -5.25 3.98
C SER A 84 16.98 -4.16 3.60
N TRP A 85 16.77 -2.93 4.10
CA TRP A 85 17.71 -1.82 3.91
C TRP A 85 19.08 -2.09 4.54
N ARG A 86 19.12 -2.62 5.77
CA ARG A 86 20.39 -2.94 6.47
C ARG A 86 21.18 -4.05 5.80
N LYS A 87 20.51 -4.96 5.13
CA LYS A 87 21.12 -6.06 4.36
C LYS A 87 21.55 -5.65 2.96
N ASP A 88 21.36 -4.38 2.59
CA ASP A 88 21.64 -3.86 1.24
C ASP A 88 20.96 -4.70 0.14
N GLU A 89 19.70 -5.08 0.41
CA GLU A 89 18.90 -5.83 -0.55
C GLU A 89 18.39 -4.92 -1.67
N PRO A 90 18.14 -5.47 -2.89
CA PRO A 90 17.45 -4.72 -3.92
C PRO A 90 16.12 -4.16 -3.39
N PRO A 91 15.72 -2.93 -3.76
CA PRO A 91 14.47 -2.33 -3.26
C PRO A 91 13.22 -3.16 -3.52
N LEU A 92 13.22 -3.90 -4.62
CA LEU A 92 12.21 -4.91 -4.97
C LEU A 92 12.91 -6.06 -5.70
N TRP A 93 12.65 -7.26 -5.27
CA TRP A 93 13.12 -8.49 -5.90
C TRP A 93 12.11 -9.62 -5.64
N PHE A 94 12.24 -10.75 -6.32
CA PHE A 94 11.30 -11.85 -6.21
C PHE A 94 12.01 -13.12 -5.81
N ASN A 95 11.44 -13.79 -4.81
CA ASN A 95 11.99 -15.02 -4.27
C ASN A 95 11.44 -16.24 -5.02
N ASP A 96 12.34 -17.04 -5.55
CA ASP A 96 12.00 -18.35 -6.05
C ASP A 96 12.27 -19.40 -4.95
N LYS A 97 11.21 -19.94 -4.37
CA LYS A 97 11.31 -20.96 -3.33
C LYS A 97 12.02 -22.24 -3.78
N GLN A 98 12.12 -22.48 -5.10
CA GLN A 98 12.75 -23.69 -5.65
C GLN A 98 14.27 -23.52 -5.83
N THR A 99 14.72 -22.30 -6.15
CA THR A 99 16.13 -22.00 -6.43
C THR A 99 16.82 -21.18 -5.36
N GLU A 100 16.08 -20.72 -4.33
CA GLU A 100 16.57 -19.83 -3.25
C GLU A 100 17.31 -18.59 -3.78
N GLY A 101 16.87 -18.07 -4.93
CA GLY A 101 17.54 -16.97 -5.63
C GLY A 101 16.76 -15.68 -5.62
N LYS A 102 17.49 -14.53 -5.68
CA LYS A 102 16.90 -13.21 -5.92
C LYS A 102 16.72 -13.00 -7.42
N HIS A 103 15.48 -12.84 -7.85
CA HIS A 103 15.13 -12.64 -9.26
C HIS A 103 14.55 -11.25 -9.49
N PRO A 104 14.84 -10.60 -10.62
CA PRO A 104 14.19 -9.35 -11.03
C PRO A 104 12.79 -9.60 -11.63
N ASP A 105 12.50 -10.81 -12.11
CA ASP A 105 11.25 -11.17 -12.78
C ASP A 105 10.24 -11.74 -11.78
N PRO A 106 9.00 -11.18 -11.73
CA PRO A 106 7.95 -11.64 -10.81
C PRO A 106 7.35 -13.00 -11.17
N TYR A 107 7.64 -13.55 -12.35
CA TYR A 107 7.02 -14.78 -12.81
C TYR A 107 8.02 -15.93 -12.96
N ASN A 108 7.59 -17.11 -12.59
CA ASN A 108 8.28 -18.36 -12.91
C ASN A 108 8.04 -18.74 -14.40
N PRO A 109 8.88 -19.62 -14.97
CA PRO A 109 8.68 -20.09 -16.35
C PRO A 109 7.32 -20.76 -16.62
N ASP A 110 6.68 -21.29 -15.59
CA ASP A 110 5.34 -21.90 -15.65
C ASP A 110 4.19 -20.86 -15.51
N GLY A 111 4.52 -19.56 -15.37
CA GLY A 111 3.57 -18.47 -15.21
C GLY A 111 3.08 -18.26 -13.78
N SER A 112 3.54 -19.04 -12.79
CA SER A 112 3.22 -18.79 -11.38
C SER A 112 3.96 -17.54 -10.86
N ILE A 113 3.38 -16.87 -9.85
CA ILE A 113 3.95 -15.65 -9.26
C ILE A 113 4.95 -16.03 -8.18
N ARG A 114 6.12 -15.40 -8.21
CA ARG A 114 7.11 -15.42 -7.13
C ARG A 114 6.71 -14.49 -6.00
N LYS A 115 7.17 -14.77 -4.78
CA LYS A 115 6.99 -13.87 -3.65
C LYS A 115 7.81 -12.59 -3.86
N ALA A 116 7.16 -11.43 -3.77
CA ALA A 116 7.86 -10.15 -3.71
C ALA A 116 8.58 -10.01 -2.36
N GLU A 117 9.76 -9.40 -2.38
CA GLU A 117 10.63 -9.16 -1.22
C GLU A 117 11.34 -7.81 -1.37
N GLY A 118 11.92 -7.30 -0.30
CA GLY A 118 12.64 -6.03 -0.27
C GLY A 118 11.78 -4.88 0.24
N ILE A 119 12.36 -3.69 0.37
CA ILE A 119 11.75 -2.51 1.01
C ILE A 119 10.36 -2.19 0.46
N PHE A 120 10.18 -2.27 -0.88
CA PHE A 120 8.88 -1.95 -1.47
C PHE A 120 7.84 -3.04 -1.23
N ALA A 121 8.24 -4.30 -1.08
CA ALA A 121 7.32 -5.37 -0.70
C ALA A 121 6.77 -5.12 0.72
N GLU A 122 7.62 -4.79 1.67
CA GLU A 122 7.21 -4.50 3.05
C GLU A 122 6.34 -3.22 3.15
N PHE A 123 6.65 -2.20 2.35
CA PHE A 123 5.77 -1.02 2.27
C PHE A 123 4.41 -1.35 1.63
N ALA A 124 4.37 -2.28 0.69
CA ALA A 124 3.11 -2.78 0.16
C ALA A 124 2.32 -3.55 1.23
N ASP A 125 2.97 -4.36 2.05
CA ASP A 125 2.33 -5.07 3.15
C ASP A 125 1.78 -4.11 4.22
N VAL A 126 2.50 -3.02 4.53
CA VAL A 126 1.96 -1.92 5.36
C VAL A 126 0.68 -1.35 4.73
N LEU A 127 0.68 -1.05 3.42
CA LEU A 127 -0.49 -0.49 2.74
C LEU A 127 -1.67 -1.47 2.72
N ILE A 128 -1.41 -2.74 2.47
CA ILE A 128 -2.41 -3.81 2.48
C ILE A 128 -3.04 -3.94 3.87
N ARG A 129 -2.24 -3.98 4.92
CA ARG A 129 -2.73 -4.05 6.31
C ARG A 129 -3.52 -2.81 6.70
N LEU A 130 -3.10 -1.61 6.26
CA LEU A 130 -3.86 -0.38 6.50
C LEU A 130 -5.21 -0.40 5.78
N GLY A 131 -5.25 -0.84 4.52
CA GLY A 131 -6.49 -0.96 3.75
C GLY A 131 -7.46 -1.93 4.42
N ASP A 132 -7.01 -3.11 4.75
CA ASP A 132 -7.81 -4.14 5.42
C ASP A 132 -8.36 -3.66 6.78
N SER A 133 -7.49 -3.09 7.63
CA SER A 133 -7.90 -2.58 8.95
C SER A 133 -8.85 -1.38 8.86
N SER A 134 -8.72 -0.55 7.82
CA SER A 134 -9.61 0.59 7.60
C SER A 134 -11.01 0.14 7.22
N GLU A 135 -11.13 -0.89 6.39
CA GLU A 135 -12.40 -1.51 6.06
C GLU A 135 -13.07 -2.12 7.30
N GLU A 136 -12.29 -2.83 8.13
CA GLU A 136 -12.79 -3.39 9.39
C GLU A 136 -13.38 -2.31 10.31
N LEU A 137 -12.67 -1.18 10.49
CA LEU A 137 -13.15 -0.07 11.28
C LEU A 137 -14.44 0.54 10.72
N GLN A 138 -14.55 0.69 9.40
CA GLN A 138 -15.77 1.22 8.77
C GLN A 138 -16.95 0.24 8.94
N ARG A 139 -16.73 -1.05 8.77
CA ARG A 139 -17.74 -2.09 9.02
C ARG A 139 -18.18 -2.13 10.50
N ALA A 140 -17.26 -1.81 11.41
CA ALA A 140 -17.56 -1.64 12.82
C ALA A 140 -18.27 -0.30 13.15
N GLY A 141 -18.58 0.52 12.16
CA GLY A 141 -19.35 1.75 12.30
C GLY A 141 -18.53 3.04 12.43
N ALA A 142 -17.24 3.03 12.09
CA ALA A 142 -16.46 4.27 12.02
C ALA A 142 -17.04 5.22 10.96
N ASN A 143 -17.34 6.44 11.36
CA ASN A 143 -17.89 7.48 10.48
C ASN A 143 -16.77 8.34 9.85
N ALA A 144 -15.76 7.69 9.28
CA ALA A 144 -14.63 8.30 8.59
C ALA A 144 -13.96 7.27 7.68
N SER A 145 -13.26 7.73 6.64
CA SER A 145 -12.47 6.85 5.76
C SER A 145 -10.97 7.19 5.83
N LEU A 146 -10.13 6.21 5.51
CA LEU A 146 -8.69 6.44 5.38
C LEU A 146 -8.41 7.45 4.25
N ALA A 147 -9.17 7.40 3.17
CA ALA A 147 -9.07 8.33 2.05
C ALA A 147 -9.28 9.78 2.49
N GLU A 148 -10.36 10.05 3.23
CA GLU A 148 -10.62 11.38 3.81
C GLU A 148 -9.48 11.82 4.73
N ALA A 149 -9.03 10.93 5.62
CA ALA A 149 -7.95 11.23 6.54
C ALA A 149 -6.65 11.61 5.80
N VAL A 150 -6.29 10.88 4.73
CA VAL A 150 -5.12 11.18 3.89
C VAL A 150 -5.27 12.56 3.24
N ILE A 151 -6.40 12.86 2.60
CA ILE A 151 -6.64 14.14 1.92
C ILE A 151 -6.57 15.30 2.92
N TYR A 152 -7.25 15.21 4.05
CA TYR A 152 -7.22 16.26 5.07
C TYR A 152 -5.83 16.45 5.69
N LYS A 153 -5.09 15.36 5.92
CA LYS A 153 -3.71 15.44 6.41
C LYS A 153 -2.79 16.11 5.39
N MET A 154 -2.93 15.80 4.10
CA MET A 154 -2.18 16.46 3.04
C MET A 154 -2.50 17.95 2.98
N ARG A 155 -3.78 18.32 2.96
CA ARG A 155 -4.22 19.74 3.00
C ARG A 155 -3.64 20.48 4.20
N TYR A 156 -3.73 19.90 5.39
CA TYR A 156 -3.17 20.49 6.61
C TYR A 156 -1.65 20.65 6.52
N ASN A 157 -0.94 19.63 6.02
CA ASN A 157 0.51 19.70 5.92
C ASN A 157 0.98 20.84 5.01
N HIS A 158 0.21 21.21 3.98
CA HIS A 158 0.51 22.39 3.14
C HIS A 158 0.41 23.73 3.88
N THR A 159 -0.33 23.80 4.98
CA THR A 159 -0.41 25.02 5.80
C THR A 159 0.73 25.16 6.80
N ARG A 160 1.54 24.10 6.98
CA ARG A 160 2.61 24.09 7.99
C ARG A 160 3.83 24.86 7.50
N PRO A 161 4.51 25.60 8.39
CA PRO A 161 5.74 26.29 8.03
C PRO A 161 6.86 25.30 7.67
N TYR A 162 7.89 25.80 7.01
CA TYR A 162 9.08 25.01 6.65
C TYR A 162 9.62 24.22 7.86
N LYS A 163 9.92 22.93 7.64
CA LYS A 163 10.30 21.95 8.69
C LYS A 163 9.33 21.90 9.88
N HIS A 164 8.05 22.25 9.66
CA HIS A 164 7.01 22.31 10.70
C HIS A 164 7.37 23.21 11.90
N GLY A 165 8.22 24.22 11.69
CA GLY A 165 8.71 25.08 12.75
C GLY A 165 9.74 24.44 13.68
N LYS A 166 10.21 23.22 13.37
CA LYS A 166 11.30 22.59 14.12
C LYS A 166 12.65 23.06 13.59
N ILE A 167 13.52 23.48 14.47
CA ILE A 167 14.93 23.69 14.19
C ILE A 167 15.56 22.30 14.02
N ALA A 168 16.22 22.05 12.89
CA ALA A 168 16.88 20.77 12.63
C ALA A 168 18.11 20.64 13.50
#